data_ae76c360aad2b6876876c549b0dbbf48
#
_entry.id   ae76c360aad2b6876876c549b0dbbf48
#
_cell.length_a   1.000
_cell.length_b   1.000
_cell.length_c   1.000
_cell.angle_alpha   90.00
_cell.angle_beta   90.00
_cell.angle_gamma   90.00
#
_symmetry.space_group_name_H-M   'P 1'
#
loop_
_entity.id
_entity.type
_entity.pdbx_description
1 polymer ?
#
loop_
_entity_poly.entity_id
_entity_poly.type
_entity_poly.pdbx_seq_one_letter_code
_entity_poly.pdbx_strand_id
1 'polypeptide(L)'
;LVTAGERVVQKRIRIYDLLALTEAMKQFRDADNKMVWAMTHRSHTTDKTIPENSVSAVEAAINAGADVIECDTHLTSDGVVMVCHDQTINATTNGTGDITKMTYAEIQQYNLLDRNGRVTDEKMPTLEEFLKAGRGRIYYNLDYSPRTATSQQVVDIVMKLDMMESVFFYCNSAQKAEEVLGITPKAHVYTWTG
;
A
#
# COMPACT_ATOMS: atom_id res chain seq x y z
N LEU A 1 24.61 -22.34 -0.22
CA LEU A 1 25.56 -22.11 0.87
C LEU A 1 26.79 -21.39 0.27
N VAL A 2 26.95 -20.13 0.62
CA VAL A 2 28.14 -19.35 0.26
C VAL A 2 28.92 -19.12 1.54
N THR A 3 30.12 -19.67 1.62
CA THR A 3 31.02 -19.45 2.75
C THR A 3 31.97 -18.29 2.43
N ALA A 4 31.91 -17.22 3.24
CA ALA A 4 32.96 -16.20 3.26
C ALA A 4 33.60 -16.23 4.65
N GLY A 5 34.78 -16.87 4.74
CA GLY A 5 35.43 -17.14 6.01
C GLY A 5 34.64 -18.13 6.87
N GLU A 6 34.68 -17.99 8.20
CA GLU A 6 33.96 -18.86 9.15
C GLU A 6 32.46 -18.56 9.32
N ARG A 7 31.86 -17.65 8.54
CA ARG A 7 30.44 -17.31 8.62
C ARG A 7 29.65 -17.94 7.48
N VAL A 8 28.70 -18.81 7.84
CA VAL A 8 27.69 -19.33 6.92
C VAL A 8 26.58 -18.29 6.86
N VAL A 9 26.38 -17.61 5.72
CA VAL A 9 25.27 -16.74 5.46
C VAL A 9 24.16 -17.54 4.77
N GLN A 10 23.09 -17.83 5.49
CA GLN A 10 21.88 -18.37 4.89
C GLN A 10 21.04 -17.22 4.34
N LYS A 11 20.96 -17.06 3.02
CA LYS A 11 20.00 -16.18 2.38
C LYS A 11 18.70 -16.98 2.18
N ARG A 12 17.63 -16.63 2.91
CA ARG A 12 16.29 -17.13 2.58
C ARG A 12 15.86 -16.49 1.26
N ILE A 13 15.72 -17.32 0.23
CA ILE A 13 15.02 -16.92 -0.98
C ILE A 13 13.56 -17.25 -0.71
N ARG A 14 12.71 -16.24 -0.53
CA ARG A 14 11.27 -16.46 -0.59
C ARG A 14 10.90 -16.58 -2.06
N ILE A 15 10.32 -17.70 -2.44
CA ILE A 15 9.58 -17.83 -3.68
C ILE A 15 8.17 -17.31 -3.32
N TYR A 16 7.82 -16.15 -3.85
CA TYR A 16 6.50 -15.58 -3.64
C TYR A 16 5.56 -16.24 -4.64
N ASP A 17 4.73 -17.15 -4.15
CA ASP A 17 3.52 -17.60 -4.83
C ASP A 17 2.35 -17.06 -3.99
N LEU A 18 1.97 -15.81 -4.28
CA LEU A 18 0.89 -15.15 -3.56
C LEU A 18 -0.41 -15.83 -3.94
N LEU A 19 -1.04 -16.49 -2.99
CA LEU A 19 -2.37 -17.07 -3.20
C LEU A 19 -3.36 -15.97 -3.57
N ALA A 20 -4.38 -16.31 -4.37
CA ALA A 20 -5.53 -15.42 -4.51
C ALA A 20 -6.11 -15.10 -3.13
N LEU A 21 -6.48 -13.85 -2.88
CA LEU A 21 -6.95 -13.39 -1.56
C LEU A 21 -8.16 -14.19 -1.08
N THR A 22 -9.07 -14.57 -2.00
CA THR A 22 -10.19 -15.47 -1.72
C THR A 22 -9.73 -16.77 -1.06
N GLU A 23 -8.68 -17.40 -1.56
CA GLU A 23 -8.16 -18.67 -1.03
C GLU A 23 -7.38 -18.45 0.28
N ALA A 24 -6.60 -17.38 0.35
CA ALA A 24 -5.88 -17.01 1.57
C ALA A 24 -6.85 -16.72 2.73
N MET A 25 -7.96 -16.05 2.47
CA MET A 25 -8.99 -15.74 3.49
C MET A 25 -9.77 -16.98 3.95
N LYS A 26 -9.92 -18.02 3.12
CA LYS A 26 -10.47 -19.30 3.59
C LYS A 26 -9.55 -19.94 4.63
N GLN A 27 -8.23 -19.95 4.37
CA GLN A 27 -7.25 -20.48 5.33
C GLN A 27 -7.20 -19.64 6.59
N PHE A 28 -7.31 -18.30 6.49
CA PHE A 28 -7.31 -17.39 7.64
C PHE A 28 -8.55 -17.56 8.54
N ARG A 29 -9.70 -17.95 7.97
CA ARG A 29 -10.96 -18.20 8.72
C ARG A 29 -11.05 -19.58 9.31
N ASP A 30 -10.14 -20.48 8.97
CA ASP A 30 -10.08 -21.81 9.58
C ASP A 30 -9.61 -21.69 11.03
N ALA A 31 -10.47 -22.12 11.96
CA ALA A 31 -10.20 -22.02 13.40
C ALA A 31 -9.00 -22.87 13.86
N ASP A 32 -8.64 -23.89 13.11
CA ASP A 32 -7.48 -24.76 13.38
C ASP A 32 -6.19 -24.19 12.76
N ASN A 33 -6.29 -23.20 11.88
CA ASN A 33 -5.15 -22.53 11.28
C ASN A 33 -4.59 -21.48 12.24
N LYS A 34 -3.31 -21.59 12.55
CA LYS A 34 -2.58 -20.65 13.42
C LYS A 34 -1.79 -19.59 12.64
N MET A 35 -2.17 -19.35 11.39
CA MET A 35 -1.52 -18.35 10.56
C MET A 35 -1.71 -16.96 11.14
N VAL A 36 -0.62 -16.19 11.21
CA VAL A 36 -0.61 -14.79 11.63
C VAL A 36 -0.03 -13.98 10.46
N TRP A 37 -0.75 -12.95 10.03
CA TRP A 37 -0.26 -12.03 9.02
C TRP A 37 0.33 -10.78 9.68
N ALA A 38 1.51 -10.40 9.18
CA ALA A 38 2.17 -9.16 9.56
C ALA A 38 1.80 -8.05 8.56
N MET A 39 1.17 -6.98 9.05
CA MET A 39 0.84 -5.81 8.24
C MET A 39 1.74 -4.63 8.63
N THR A 40 2.29 -3.95 7.62
CA THR A 40 3.03 -2.71 7.83
C THR A 40 2.10 -1.52 7.59
N HIS A 41 1.99 -0.65 8.60
CA HIS A 41 1.24 0.60 8.52
C HIS A 41 2.06 1.63 7.73
N ARG A 42 1.48 2.24 6.68
CA ARG A 42 2.15 3.17 5.73
C ARG A 42 3.46 2.59 5.17
N SER A 43 3.51 1.29 5.00
CA SER A 43 4.71 0.56 4.57
C SER A 43 5.92 0.71 5.50
N HIS A 44 5.75 1.09 6.77
CA HIS A 44 6.85 1.28 7.70
C HIS A 44 7.61 -0.02 7.98
N THR A 45 8.92 0.03 7.91
CA THR A 45 9.83 -0.96 8.44
C THR A 45 10.65 -0.37 9.59
N THR A 46 11.61 -1.12 10.13
CA THR A 46 12.54 -0.60 11.15
C THR A 46 13.53 0.41 10.56
N ASP A 47 13.78 0.37 9.25
CA ASP A 47 14.65 1.32 8.56
C ASP A 47 13.95 2.67 8.36
N LYS A 48 14.42 3.68 9.10
CA LYS A 48 13.87 5.03 9.03
C LYS A 48 14.44 5.87 7.88
N THR A 49 15.43 5.37 7.14
CA THR A 49 15.96 6.06 5.96
C THR A 49 15.08 5.88 4.73
N ILE A 50 14.04 5.04 4.82
CA ILE A 50 13.07 4.77 3.78
C ILE A 50 11.84 5.64 4.01
N PRO A 51 11.41 6.45 3.03
CA PRO A 51 10.17 7.23 3.12
C PRO A 51 8.94 6.35 3.31
N GLU A 52 7.98 6.81 4.11
CA GLU A 52 6.67 6.15 4.18
C GLU A 52 5.93 6.23 2.85
N ASN A 53 5.06 5.25 2.58
CA ASN A 53 4.20 5.26 1.40
C ASN A 53 4.98 5.44 0.08
N SER A 54 6.24 5.00 0.02
CA SER A 54 7.12 5.07 -1.16
C SER A 54 7.26 3.72 -1.87
N VAL A 55 7.73 3.75 -3.12
CA VAL A 55 8.01 2.51 -3.85
C VAL A 55 9.11 1.69 -3.18
N SER A 56 10.14 2.33 -2.63
CA SER A 56 11.20 1.63 -1.88
C SER A 56 10.68 1.02 -0.58
N ALA A 57 9.66 1.64 0.05
CA ALA A 57 9.03 1.08 1.25
C ALA A 57 8.29 -0.24 0.95
N VAL A 58 7.72 -0.40 -0.25
CA VAL A 58 7.12 -1.68 -0.68
C VAL A 58 8.19 -2.78 -0.70
N GLU A 59 9.33 -2.53 -1.33
CA GLU A 59 10.44 -3.49 -1.35
C GLU A 59 10.98 -3.80 0.06
N ALA A 60 11.09 -2.79 0.89
CA ALA A 60 11.55 -2.95 2.27
C ALA A 60 10.57 -3.79 3.10
N ALA A 61 9.26 -3.58 2.97
CA ALA A 61 8.24 -4.37 3.65
C ALA A 61 8.28 -5.84 3.22
N ILE A 62 8.38 -6.09 1.91
CA ILE A 62 8.53 -7.44 1.36
C ILE A 62 9.80 -8.12 1.91
N ASN A 63 10.93 -7.43 1.91
CA ASN A 63 12.19 -7.95 2.41
C ASN A 63 12.17 -8.19 3.94
N ALA A 64 11.41 -7.39 4.68
CA ALA A 64 11.17 -7.57 6.12
C ALA A 64 10.25 -8.76 6.42
N GLY A 65 9.55 -9.29 5.42
CA GLY A 65 8.67 -10.43 5.55
C GLY A 65 7.24 -10.08 5.92
N ALA A 66 6.80 -8.86 5.64
CA ALA A 66 5.39 -8.50 5.76
C ALA A 66 4.53 -9.30 4.78
N ASP A 67 3.28 -9.57 5.19
CA ASP A 67 2.27 -10.21 4.36
C ASP A 67 1.35 -9.19 3.70
N VAL A 68 1.12 -8.05 4.37
CA VAL A 68 0.23 -6.98 3.93
C VAL A 68 0.91 -5.62 4.10
N ILE A 69 0.75 -4.75 3.12
CA ILE A 69 1.09 -3.32 3.22
C ILE A 69 -0.20 -2.52 3.31
N GLU A 70 -0.30 -1.69 4.34
CA GLU A 70 -1.35 -0.67 4.40
C GLU A 70 -0.83 0.63 3.80
N CYS A 71 -1.70 1.33 3.05
CA CYS A 71 -1.43 2.64 2.47
C CYS A 71 -2.70 3.47 2.33
N ASP A 72 -2.49 4.79 2.34
CA ASP A 72 -3.53 5.80 2.25
C ASP A 72 -3.54 6.48 0.88
N THR A 73 -4.69 6.99 0.43
CA THR A 73 -4.80 7.60 -0.89
C THR A 73 -5.50 8.95 -0.88
N HIS A 74 -4.99 9.88 -1.68
CA HIS A 74 -5.62 11.16 -1.96
C HIS A 74 -5.69 11.44 -3.46
N LEU A 75 -6.68 12.28 -3.86
CA LEU A 75 -6.90 12.67 -5.24
C LEU A 75 -6.28 14.04 -5.51
N THR A 76 -5.51 14.17 -6.58
CA THR A 76 -5.00 15.46 -7.08
C THR A 76 -6.11 16.28 -7.76
N SER A 77 -5.87 17.56 -8.02
CA SER A 77 -6.80 18.44 -8.74
C SER A 77 -7.05 18.01 -10.19
N ASP A 78 -6.10 17.30 -10.79
CA ASP A 78 -6.19 16.75 -12.15
C ASP A 78 -6.59 15.26 -12.18
N GLY A 79 -7.06 14.72 -11.05
CA GLY A 79 -7.70 13.40 -10.98
C GLY A 79 -6.76 12.20 -10.86
N VAL A 80 -5.51 12.40 -10.46
CA VAL A 80 -4.56 11.31 -10.21
C VAL A 80 -4.66 10.86 -8.75
N VAL A 81 -4.75 9.55 -8.50
CA VAL A 81 -4.75 8.99 -7.15
C VAL A 81 -3.32 8.80 -6.68
N MET A 82 -2.92 9.56 -5.66
CA MET A 82 -1.60 9.53 -5.03
C MET A 82 -1.61 8.71 -3.74
N VAL A 83 -0.46 8.15 -3.35
CA VAL A 83 -0.30 7.45 -2.07
C VAL A 83 0.31 8.40 -1.06
N CYS A 84 -0.53 8.84 -0.09
CA CYS A 84 -0.14 9.75 0.97
C CYS A 84 -1.17 9.68 2.10
N HIS A 85 -0.72 9.73 3.35
CA HIS A 85 -1.64 9.72 4.49
C HIS A 85 -2.35 11.05 4.69
N ASP A 86 -1.58 12.16 4.72
CA ASP A 86 -2.13 13.49 4.96
C ASP A 86 -2.65 14.10 3.66
N GLN A 87 -3.69 14.91 3.75
CA GLN A 87 -4.19 15.68 2.61
C GLN A 87 -3.19 16.72 2.11
N THR A 88 -2.15 17.03 2.91
CA THR A 88 -1.07 17.93 2.54
C THR A 88 0.24 17.17 2.35
N ILE A 89 1.10 17.66 1.46
CA ILE A 89 2.43 17.07 1.22
C ILE A 89 3.49 17.49 2.23
N ASN A 90 3.13 18.33 3.20
CA ASN A 90 4.06 19.07 4.07
C ASN A 90 4.90 18.17 4.99
N ALA A 91 4.31 17.09 5.50
CA ALA A 91 4.97 16.22 6.45
C ALA A 91 5.91 15.21 5.79
N THR A 92 5.62 14.83 4.54
CA THR A 92 6.29 13.71 3.86
C THR A 92 7.15 14.13 2.68
N THR A 93 7.16 15.43 2.32
CA THR A 93 7.99 15.96 1.23
C THR A 93 8.74 17.21 1.63
N ASN A 94 9.71 17.64 0.80
CA ASN A 94 10.38 18.94 0.94
C ASN A 94 9.55 20.11 0.37
N GLY A 95 8.27 19.88 0.04
CA GLY A 95 7.32 20.90 -0.43
C GLY A 95 6.22 21.18 0.58
N THR A 96 5.31 22.07 0.18
CA THR A 96 4.09 22.39 0.92
C THR A 96 2.91 22.52 -0.02
N GLY A 97 1.73 22.07 0.40
CA GLY A 97 0.50 22.22 -0.37
C GLY A 97 -0.55 21.18 -0.03
N ASP A 98 -1.76 21.45 -0.46
CA ASP A 98 -2.91 20.56 -0.34
C ASP A 98 -3.02 19.74 -1.65
N ILE A 99 -2.93 18.42 -1.55
CA ILE A 99 -2.94 17.48 -2.69
C ILE A 99 -4.17 17.72 -3.58
N THR A 100 -5.32 18.02 -2.98
CA THR A 100 -6.58 18.22 -3.73
C THR A 100 -6.58 19.50 -4.57
N LYS A 101 -5.62 20.40 -4.34
CA LYS A 101 -5.46 21.67 -5.06
C LYS A 101 -4.24 21.68 -5.98
N MET A 102 -3.44 20.63 -5.96
CA MET A 102 -2.24 20.48 -6.78
C MET A 102 -2.48 19.45 -7.87
N THR A 103 -1.88 19.67 -9.03
CA THR A 103 -1.79 18.68 -10.09
C THR A 103 -0.71 17.64 -9.77
N TYR A 104 -0.79 16.48 -10.42
CA TYR A 104 0.28 15.47 -10.34
C TYR A 104 1.66 16.08 -10.69
N ALA A 105 1.72 16.86 -11.76
CA ALA A 105 2.98 17.47 -12.21
C ALA A 105 3.59 18.44 -11.18
N GLU A 106 2.75 19.19 -10.44
CA GLU A 106 3.22 20.07 -9.36
C GLU A 106 3.74 19.27 -8.17
N ILE A 107 3.06 18.18 -7.77
CA ILE A 107 3.52 17.31 -6.67
C ILE A 107 4.87 16.68 -7.01
N GLN A 108 5.06 16.26 -8.27
CA GLN A 108 6.31 15.64 -8.73
C GLN A 108 7.53 16.58 -8.74
N GLN A 109 7.36 17.88 -8.48
CA GLN A 109 8.50 18.79 -8.26
C GLN A 109 9.21 18.52 -6.93
N TYR A 110 8.51 17.95 -5.94
CA TYR A 110 9.02 17.73 -4.60
C TYR A 110 9.50 16.29 -4.41
N ASN A 111 10.49 16.14 -3.52
CA ASN A 111 11.02 14.85 -3.14
C ASN A 111 10.47 14.41 -1.79
N LEU A 112 10.32 13.10 -1.60
CA LEU A 112 9.94 12.53 -0.32
C LEU A 112 11.03 12.75 0.74
N LEU A 113 10.61 12.90 1.97
CA LEU A 113 11.48 12.88 3.14
C LEU A 113 11.54 11.45 3.70
N ASP A 114 12.72 11.05 4.15
CA ASP A 114 12.82 9.87 4.99
C ASP A 114 12.18 10.12 6.36
N ARG A 115 12.01 9.08 7.16
CA ARG A 115 11.38 9.17 8.49
C ARG A 115 12.26 9.82 9.55
N ASN A 116 13.46 10.32 9.16
CA ASN A 116 14.32 11.21 9.95
C ASN A 116 14.24 12.67 9.47
N GLY A 117 13.40 12.97 8.48
CA GLY A 117 13.21 14.29 7.90
C GLY A 117 14.26 14.70 6.86
N ARG A 118 15.03 13.75 6.32
CA ARG A 118 16.04 14.02 5.29
C ARG A 118 15.41 13.87 3.91
N VAL A 119 15.76 14.77 3.00
CA VAL A 119 15.31 14.71 1.60
C VAL A 119 15.95 13.49 0.92
N THR A 120 15.14 12.72 0.20
CA THR A 120 15.56 11.59 -0.63
C THR A 120 15.47 11.93 -2.11
N ASP A 121 15.86 11.02 -2.98
CA ASP A 121 15.66 11.15 -4.43
C ASP A 121 14.31 10.59 -4.92
N GLU A 122 13.48 10.09 -3.99
CA GLU A 122 12.20 9.50 -4.32
C GLU A 122 11.08 10.54 -4.44
N LYS A 123 10.10 10.21 -5.28
CA LYS A 123 8.88 11.00 -5.49
C LYS A 123 7.68 10.32 -4.86
N MET A 124 6.66 11.11 -4.53
CA MET A 124 5.37 10.56 -4.08
C MET A 124 4.78 9.71 -5.21
N PRO A 125 4.51 8.41 -5.00
CA PRO A 125 4.00 7.56 -6.04
C PRO A 125 2.50 7.76 -6.26
N THR A 126 2.06 7.47 -7.46
CA THR A 126 0.66 7.19 -7.74
C THR A 126 0.26 5.84 -7.14
N LEU A 127 -1.05 5.63 -6.89
CA LEU A 127 -1.54 4.33 -6.45
C LEU A 127 -1.18 3.22 -7.45
N GLU A 128 -1.22 3.51 -8.75
CA GLU A 128 -0.85 2.54 -9.78
C GLU A 128 0.62 2.11 -9.68
N GLU A 129 1.54 3.05 -9.50
CA GLU A 129 2.97 2.75 -9.33
C GLU A 129 3.23 1.95 -8.06
N PHE A 130 2.60 2.36 -6.96
CA PHE A 130 2.75 1.71 -5.66
C PHE A 130 2.26 0.25 -5.68
N LEU A 131 1.08 -0.01 -6.25
CA LEU A 131 0.54 -1.36 -6.38
C LEU A 131 1.40 -2.24 -7.29
N LYS A 132 1.88 -1.69 -8.41
CA LYS A 132 2.77 -2.42 -9.34
C LYS A 132 4.06 -2.86 -8.67
N ALA A 133 4.61 -2.08 -7.74
CA ALA A 133 5.87 -2.40 -7.06
C ALA A 133 5.84 -3.74 -6.30
N GLY A 134 4.72 -4.08 -5.69
CA GLY A 134 4.58 -5.35 -4.95
C GLY A 134 3.67 -6.39 -5.60
N ARG A 135 3.27 -6.18 -6.87
CA ARG A 135 2.35 -7.08 -7.58
C ARG A 135 2.83 -8.53 -7.52
N GLY A 136 1.94 -9.43 -7.09
CA GLY A 136 2.20 -10.87 -6.98
C GLY A 136 3.14 -11.25 -5.84
N ARG A 137 3.56 -10.30 -4.98
CA ARG A 137 4.51 -10.55 -3.91
C ARG A 137 4.01 -10.20 -2.50
N ILE A 138 2.99 -9.35 -2.39
CA ILE A 138 2.43 -8.89 -1.13
C ILE A 138 0.96 -8.50 -1.34
N TYR A 139 0.16 -8.60 -0.28
CA TYR A 139 -1.20 -8.04 -0.28
C TYR A 139 -1.17 -6.57 0.10
N TYR A 140 -2.22 -5.85 -0.32
CA TYR A 140 -2.40 -4.44 0.00
C TYR A 140 -3.69 -4.22 0.78
N ASN A 141 -3.63 -3.35 1.76
CA ASN A 141 -4.77 -2.79 2.47
C ASN A 141 -4.89 -1.31 2.11
N LEU A 142 -5.91 -0.96 1.32
CA LEU A 142 -6.13 0.41 0.89
C LEU A 142 -7.05 1.14 1.88
N ASP A 143 -6.49 2.10 2.62
CA ASP A 143 -7.26 3.09 3.38
C ASP A 143 -7.52 4.33 2.51
N TYR A 144 -8.55 4.23 1.66
CA TYR A 144 -9.01 5.34 0.83
C TYR A 144 -10.22 6.07 1.42
N SER A 145 -10.83 5.51 2.44
CA SER A 145 -12.01 6.04 3.12
C SER A 145 -11.64 6.38 4.59
N PRO A 146 -11.68 7.61 5.03
CA PRO A 146 -12.36 8.82 4.55
C PRO A 146 -11.49 9.77 3.71
N ARG A 147 -10.70 9.28 2.83
CA ARG A 147 -9.79 10.07 1.99
C ARG A 147 -10.53 10.73 0.81
N THR A 148 -9.79 11.41 -0.07
CA THR A 148 -10.38 12.24 -1.13
C THR A 148 -10.64 11.48 -2.43
N ALA A 149 -10.00 10.32 -2.64
CA ALA A 149 -10.28 9.46 -3.79
C ALA A 149 -11.65 8.78 -3.64
N THR A 150 -12.37 8.64 -4.75
CA THR A 150 -13.67 7.92 -4.77
C THR A 150 -13.47 6.41 -4.86
N SER A 151 -14.48 5.64 -4.41
CA SER A 151 -14.49 4.19 -4.54
C SER A 151 -14.30 3.75 -5.99
N GLN A 152 -14.96 4.43 -6.94
CA GLN A 152 -14.84 4.11 -8.36
C GLN A 152 -13.40 4.27 -8.87
N GLN A 153 -12.74 5.39 -8.56
CA GLN A 153 -11.37 5.65 -9.01
C GLN A 153 -10.37 4.61 -8.46
N VAL A 154 -10.49 4.27 -7.18
CA VAL A 154 -9.59 3.29 -6.55
C VAL A 154 -9.84 1.89 -7.09
N VAL A 155 -11.10 1.47 -7.21
CA VAL A 155 -11.49 0.17 -7.75
C VAL A 155 -11.05 0.02 -9.20
N ASP A 156 -11.24 1.06 -10.03
CA ASP A 156 -10.84 1.04 -11.44
C ASP A 156 -9.33 0.82 -11.62
N ILE A 157 -8.51 1.43 -10.76
CA ILE A 157 -7.05 1.22 -10.77
C ILE A 157 -6.73 -0.24 -10.42
N VAL A 158 -7.34 -0.78 -9.38
CA VAL A 158 -7.11 -2.17 -8.95
C VAL A 158 -7.56 -3.16 -10.01
N MET A 159 -8.72 -2.93 -10.64
CA MET A 159 -9.22 -3.74 -11.75
C MET A 159 -8.33 -3.65 -12.99
N LYS A 160 -7.91 -2.45 -13.38
CA LYS A 160 -6.97 -2.23 -14.50
C LYS A 160 -5.68 -3.01 -14.32
N LEU A 161 -5.21 -3.14 -13.08
CA LEU A 161 -3.98 -3.86 -12.75
C LEU A 161 -4.20 -5.37 -12.60
N ASP A 162 -5.44 -5.86 -12.67
CA ASP A 162 -5.78 -7.25 -12.37
C ASP A 162 -5.29 -7.69 -10.97
N MET A 163 -5.56 -6.84 -9.95
CA MET A 163 -5.07 -7.04 -8.58
C MET A 163 -6.18 -7.22 -7.55
N MET A 164 -7.44 -7.48 -7.97
CA MET A 164 -8.56 -7.65 -7.04
C MET A 164 -8.31 -8.75 -6.00
N GLU A 165 -7.62 -9.81 -6.38
CA GLU A 165 -7.25 -10.93 -5.50
C GLU A 165 -5.95 -10.66 -4.68
N SER A 166 -5.51 -9.40 -4.60
CA SER A 166 -4.34 -8.98 -3.83
C SER A 166 -4.61 -7.74 -2.98
N VAL A 167 -5.85 -7.21 -3.01
CA VAL A 167 -6.18 -5.93 -2.38
C VAL A 167 -7.39 -6.04 -1.46
N PHE A 168 -7.23 -5.57 -0.23
CA PHE A 168 -8.33 -5.29 0.69
C PHE A 168 -8.73 -3.83 0.59
N PHE A 169 -10.02 -3.56 0.65
CA PHE A 169 -10.57 -2.21 0.74
C PHE A 169 -11.07 -1.95 2.16
N TYR A 170 -10.38 -1.07 2.87
CA TYR A 170 -10.88 -0.58 4.14
C TYR A 170 -12.00 0.42 3.89
N CYS A 171 -13.16 0.17 4.47
CA CYS A 171 -14.35 1.02 4.37
C CYS A 171 -14.73 1.51 5.76
N ASN A 172 -14.74 2.83 5.96
CA ASN A 172 -15.06 3.43 7.26
C ASN A 172 -16.55 3.36 7.64
N SER A 173 -17.39 2.77 6.79
CA SER A 173 -18.83 2.56 7.02
C SER A 173 -19.37 1.42 6.16
N ALA A 174 -20.51 0.85 6.59
CA ALA A 174 -21.23 -0.15 5.81
C ALA A 174 -21.67 0.41 4.44
N GLN A 175 -22.09 1.66 4.40
CA GLN A 175 -22.48 2.34 3.15
C GLN A 175 -21.32 2.37 2.17
N LYS A 176 -20.09 2.63 2.65
CA LYS A 176 -18.90 2.67 1.81
C LYS A 176 -18.53 1.27 1.30
N ALA A 177 -18.73 0.24 2.12
CA ALA A 177 -18.56 -1.15 1.70
C ALA A 177 -19.57 -1.56 0.61
N GLU A 178 -20.85 -1.16 0.78
CA GLU A 178 -21.90 -1.39 -0.23
C GLU A 178 -21.59 -0.66 -1.55
N GLU A 179 -21.06 0.55 -1.49
CA GLU A 179 -20.61 1.31 -2.68
C GLU A 179 -19.54 0.53 -3.47
N VAL A 180 -18.51 0.02 -2.80
CA VAL A 180 -17.45 -0.78 -3.43
C VAL A 180 -17.99 -2.09 -4.02
N LEU A 181 -18.82 -2.81 -3.24
CA LEU A 181 -19.43 -4.06 -3.69
C LEU A 181 -20.42 -3.85 -4.85
N GLY A 182 -21.04 -2.67 -4.92
CA GLY A 182 -21.91 -2.28 -6.05
C GLY A 182 -21.12 -2.06 -7.35
N ILE A 183 -19.86 -1.60 -7.25
CA ILE A 183 -18.97 -1.46 -8.41
C ILE A 183 -18.47 -2.85 -8.84
N THR A 184 -18.01 -3.65 -7.89
CA THR A 184 -17.58 -5.02 -8.15
C THR A 184 -17.83 -5.94 -6.94
N PRO A 185 -18.64 -7.00 -7.12
CA PRO A 185 -18.90 -7.96 -6.04
C PRO A 185 -17.68 -8.85 -5.69
N LYS A 186 -16.59 -8.75 -6.47
CA LYS A 186 -15.34 -9.46 -6.21
C LYS A 186 -14.40 -8.74 -5.24
N ALA A 187 -14.75 -7.52 -4.80
CA ALA A 187 -13.91 -6.76 -3.89
C ALA A 187 -13.85 -7.41 -2.50
N HIS A 188 -12.67 -7.46 -1.93
CA HIS A 188 -12.48 -7.85 -0.53
C HIS A 188 -12.59 -6.61 0.34
N VAL A 189 -13.77 -6.39 0.93
CA VAL A 189 -14.05 -5.23 1.79
C VAL A 189 -14.05 -5.63 3.25
N TYR A 190 -13.61 -4.74 4.12
CA TYR A 190 -13.82 -4.86 5.54
C TYR A 190 -14.10 -3.49 6.16
N THR A 191 -14.82 -3.49 7.28
CA THR A 191 -15.16 -2.30 8.04
C THR A 191 -15.00 -2.57 9.53
N TRP A 192 -14.69 -1.55 10.31
CA TRP A 192 -14.79 -1.64 11.74
C TRP A 192 -16.27 -1.55 12.14
N THR A 193 -16.76 -2.63 12.75
CA THR A 193 -18.02 -2.57 13.50
C THR A 193 -17.61 -2.39 14.96
N GLY A 194 -17.66 -1.15 15.46
CA GLY A 194 -17.47 -0.84 16.87
C GLY A 194 -18.56 -1.44 17.74
#